data_0e6610eb76ff5d2b434063ae5a7501bd
#
_entry.id   0e6610eb76ff5d2b434063ae5a7501bd
#
_cell.length_a   1.000
_cell.length_b   1.000
_cell.length_c   1.000
_cell.angle_alpha   90.00
_cell.angle_beta   90.00
_cell.angle_gamma   90.00
#
_symmetry.space_group_name_H-M   'P 1'
#
loop_
_entity.id
_entity.type
_entity.pdbx_description
1 polymer ?
#
loop_
_entity_poly.entity_id
_entity_poly.type
_entity_poly.pdbx_seq_one_letter_code
_entity_poly.pdbx_strand_id
1 'polypeptide(L)'
;MAMGEFDLIKGYFQQQILVDDSVQLSIGDDCALVSVPENYQLAITTDTMVENTHFLPTISPEDLAYKAVATNLSDLAAMGAQPKWVSLALTLPNVDENWISTFSQSLLHTLKQYNVTLIGGDTTKGNLSITITAQGFVEKNKGICRHKAQIGDLIYVSSTLGDSAAGLTQILLGKSAVDSDDVFLQQRHLRPTPRIELGQALIGIAHVAIDLSDGLISDLGHILERSQCSAEVELTALPLSSSILNKYDRTQAEQFALSGGEDYELCFTIPPKSKDELELRLKKLNVPCTCIGKITEKCGDFSPRFLRDGKPVNITFSSGFDHFKESK
;
A
#
# COMPACT_ATOMS: atom_id res chain seq x y z
N MET A 1 4.84 15.75 36.55
CA MET A 1 5.76 16.49 35.67
C MET A 1 5.34 16.17 34.24
N ALA A 2 5.35 17.13 33.34
CA ALA A 2 5.07 16.82 31.94
C ALA A 2 6.18 15.90 31.40
N MET A 3 5.81 14.83 30.69
CA MET A 3 6.75 13.91 30.05
C MET A 3 7.55 14.64 28.98
N GLY A 4 8.88 14.59 29.06
CA GLY A 4 9.78 15.15 28.06
C GLY A 4 9.87 14.25 26.81
N GLU A 5 10.40 14.79 25.72
CA GLU A 5 10.60 14.08 24.46
C GLU A 5 11.43 12.81 24.64
N PHE A 6 12.56 12.89 25.32
CA PHE A 6 13.42 11.73 25.56
C PHE A 6 12.79 10.66 26.45
N ASP A 7 11.96 11.07 27.42
CA ASP A 7 11.20 10.13 28.27
C ASP A 7 10.16 9.40 27.44
N LEU A 8 9.50 10.09 26.49
CA LEU A 8 8.56 9.52 25.56
C LEU A 8 9.24 8.49 24.62
N ILE A 9 10.34 8.86 23.98
CA ILE A 9 11.10 7.96 23.10
C ILE A 9 11.54 6.71 23.86
N LYS A 10 12.15 6.89 25.04
CA LYS A 10 12.63 5.79 25.86
C LYS A 10 11.50 4.91 26.38
N GLY A 11 10.38 5.50 26.80
CA GLY A 11 9.26 4.78 27.38
C GLY A 11 8.44 3.98 26.37
N TYR A 12 8.29 4.47 25.14
CA TYR A 12 7.34 3.91 24.19
C TYR A 12 7.97 3.31 22.93
N PHE A 13 9.14 3.76 22.49
CA PHE A 13 9.71 3.31 21.20
C PHE A 13 11.02 2.51 21.35
N GLN A 14 11.74 2.64 22.46
CA GLN A 14 12.99 1.92 22.67
C GLN A 14 12.83 0.46 23.16
N GLN A 15 11.60 -0.01 23.34
CA GLN A 15 11.31 -1.34 23.90
C GLN A 15 11.36 -2.49 22.87
N GLN A 16 11.88 -2.27 21.69
CA GLN A 16 11.92 -3.26 20.63
C GLN A 16 12.93 -4.37 20.92
N ILE A 17 12.50 -5.64 20.80
CA ILE A 17 13.30 -6.84 21.10
C ILE A 17 13.73 -7.56 19.79
N LEU A 18 13.52 -6.97 18.60
CA LEU A 18 13.98 -7.59 17.36
C LEU A 18 15.50 -7.44 17.24
N VAL A 19 16.19 -8.58 17.26
CA VAL A 19 17.61 -8.66 16.93
C VAL A 19 17.72 -8.89 15.43
N ASP A 20 18.14 -7.87 14.70
CA ASP A 20 18.48 -7.96 13.28
C ASP A 20 19.99 -7.75 13.15
N ASP A 21 20.71 -8.78 12.73
CA ASP A 21 22.17 -8.75 12.60
C ASP A 21 22.69 -7.65 11.66
N SER A 22 21.80 -7.10 10.82
CA SER A 22 22.12 -5.97 9.96
C SER A 22 22.10 -4.60 10.67
N VAL A 23 21.59 -4.53 11.91
CA VAL A 23 21.54 -3.32 12.74
C VAL A 23 22.66 -3.37 13.77
N GLN A 24 23.67 -2.52 13.60
CA GLN A 24 24.82 -2.43 14.51
C GLN A 24 24.56 -1.42 15.62
N LEU A 25 23.85 -0.33 15.32
CA LEU A 25 23.47 0.72 16.24
C LEU A 25 22.06 1.21 15.90
N SER A 26 21.24 1.45 16.90
CA SER A 26 19.82 1.83 16.75
C SER A 26 19.48 3.02 17.66
N ILE A 27 18.22 3.12 18.09
CA ILE A 27 17.69 4.20 18.95
C ILE A 27 18.57 4.39 20.19
N GLY A 28 18.99 5.63 20.45
CA GLY A 28 19.78 6.01 21.62
C GLY A 28 21.12 6.65 21.28
N ASP A 29 21.45 6.76 20.00
CA ASP A 29 22.60 7.51 19.47
C ASP A 29 22.13 8.50 18.39
N ASP A 30 23.00 9.37 17.89
CA ASP A 30 22.69 10.39 16.88
C ASP A 30 22.20 9.78 15.54
N CYS A 31 22.66 8.58 15.20
CA CYS A 31 22.30 7.86 13.98
C CYS A 31 22.21 6.36 14.21
N ALA A 32 21.39 5.68 13.42
CA ALA A 32 21.46 4.24 13.30
C ALA A 32 22.61 3.83 12.37
N LEU A 33 23.30 2.74 12.69
CA LEU A 33 24.29 2.10 11.82
C LEU A 33 23.77 0.75 11.35
N VAL A 34 23.62 0.61 10.04
CA VAL A 34 23.04 -0.57 9.39
C VAL A 34 23.92 -1.09 8.26
N SER A 35 23.87 -2.37 7.99
CA SER A 35 24.63 -3.02 6.93
C SER A 35 23.72 -3.58 5.84
N VAL A 36 24.01 -3.26 4.58
CA VAL A 36 23.37 -3.87 3.41
C VAL A 36 24.27 -4.98 2.88
N PRO A 37 23.79 -6.23 2.71
CA PRO A 37 24.61 -7.32 2.17
C PRO A 37 25.13 -6.99 0.76
N GLU A 38 26.30 -7.49 0.40
CA GLU A 38 27.03 -7.12 -0.84
C GLU A 38 26.19 -7.34 -2.12
N ASN A 39 25.37 -8.37 -2.17
CA ASN A 39 24.56 -8.71 -3.35
C ASN A 39 23.19 -8.04 -3.38
N TYR A 40 22.90 -7.12 -2.45
CA TYR A 40 21.63 -6.41 -2.35
C TYR A 40 21.79 -4.92 -2.62
N GLN A 41 20.67 -4.30 -2.99
CA GLN A 41 20.44 -2.87 -3.05
C GLN A 41 19.46 -2.49 -1.96
N LEU A 42 19.57 -1.27 -1.45
CA LEU A 42 18.63 -0.70 -0.52
C LEU A 42 17.48 -0.04 -1.31
N ALA A 43 16.26 -0.51 -1.09
CA ALA A 43 15.04 0.16 -1.51
C ALA A 43 14.58 1.05 -0.35
N ILE A 44 14.21 2.30 -0.64
CA ILE A 44 13.79 3.29 0.36
C ILE A 44 12.52 3.96 -0.14
N THR A 45 11.53 4.06 0.75
CA THR A 45 10.33 4.85 0.53
C THR A 45 10.00 5.69 1.74
N THR A 46 9.21 6.75 1.56
CA THR A 46 8.76 7.61 2.66
C THR A 46 7.36 8.10 2.37
N ASP A 47 6.44 7.80 3.29
CA ASP A 47 5.08 8.34 3.28
C ASP A 47 4.79 9.14 4.55
N THR A 48 4.00 10.19 4.37
CA THR A 48 3.49 11.03 5.45
C THR A 48 1.97 10.97 5.51
N MET A 49 1.43 10.65 6.67
CA MET A 49 0.02 10.74 6.96
C MET A 49 -0.27 11.98 7.81
N VAL A 50 -1.21 12.81 7.37
CA VAL A 50 -1.60 14.05 8.03
C VAL A 50 -3.07 13.97 8.41
N GLU A 51 -3.40 14.36 9.65
CA GLU A 51 -4.78 14.44 10.14
C GLU A 51 -5.64 15.34 9.24
N ASN A 52 -6.88 14.95 9.01
CA ASN A 52 -7.85 15.58 8.09
C ASN A 52 -7.47 15.56 6.59
N THR A 53 -6.33 14.97 6.23
CA THR A 53 -5.95 14.75 4.83
C THR A 53 -5.97 13.28 4.49
N HIS A 54 -5.25 12.45 5.27
CA HIS A 54 -5.09 11.02 5.03
C HIS A 54 -5.88 10.16 6.02
N PHE A 55 -6.28 10.73 7.13
CA PHE A 55 -7.10 10.05 8.14
C PHE A 55 -7.97 11.03 8.91
N LEU A 56 -9.09 10.53 9.41
CA LEU A 56 -10.01 11.30 10.23
C LEU A 56 -9.54 11.34 11.68
N PRO A 57 -9.83 12.42 12.44
CA PRO A 57 -9.50 12.51 13.87
C PRO A 57 -10.14 11.39 14.73
N THR A 58 -11.13 10.71 14.19
CA THR A 58 -11.85 9.61 14.84
C THR A 58 -11.19 8.25 14.71
N ILE A 59 -10.12 8.13 13.91
CA ILE A 59 -9.37 6.88 13.78
C ILE A 59 -8.76 6.51 15.13
N SER A 60 -8.78 5.21 15.47
CA SER A 60 -8.10 4.75 16.67
C SER A 60 -6.57 4.88 16.54
N PRO A 61 -5.84 5.20 17.61
CA PRO A 61 -4.37 5.19 17.55
C PRO A 61 -3.81 3.83 17.13
N GLU A 62 -4.51 2.75 17.44
CA GLU A 62 -4.14 1.39 17.05
C GLU A 62 -4.21 1.20 15.52
N ASP A 63 -5.33 1.59 14.89
CA ASP A 63 -5.52 1.46 13.44
C ASP A 63 -4.61 2.43 12.68
N LEU A 64 -4.41 3.64 13.21
CA LEU A 64 -3.54 4.64 12.62
C LEU A 64 -2.08 4.17 12.56
N ALA A 65 -1.59 3.58 13.65
CA ALA A 65 -0.24 3.03 13.72
C ALA A 65 -0.06 1.86 12.73
N TYR A 66 -1.04 0.96 12.67
CA TYR A 66 -1.04 -0.14 11.72
C TYR A 66 -1.01 0.38 10.27
N LYS A 67 -1.94 1.28 9.93
CA LYS A 67 -2.07 1.85 8.58
C LYS A 67 -0.77 2.54 8.15
N ALA A 68 -0.18 3.37 9.01
CA ALA A 68 1.06 4.07 8.70
C ALA A 68 2.23 3.13 8.37
N VAL A 69 2.32 1.98 9.04
CA VAL A 69 3.32 0.96 8.69
C VAL A 69 2.95 0.26 7.39
N ALA A 70 1.70 -0.19 7.26
CA ALA A 70 1.25 -1.02 6.13
C ALA A 70 1.38 -0.29 4.78
N THR A 71 1.06 1.01 4.71
CA THR A 71 1.18 1.82 3.49
C THR A 71 2.62 1.87 2.99
N ASN A 72 3.57 2.18 3.87
CA ASN A 72 5.00 2.20 3.52
C ASN A 72 5.54 0.81 3.10
N LEU A 73 5.06 -0.26 3.75
CA LEU A 73 5.46 -1.61 3.37
C LEU A 73 4.88 -2.03 2.02
N SER A 74 3.77 -1.42 1.59
CA SER A 74 3.16 -1.65 0.28
C SER A 74 4.06 -1.19 -0.86
N ASP A 75 4.71 -0.04 -0.74
CA ASP A 75 5.71 0.43 -1.72
C ASP A 75 6.87 -0.56 -1.87
N LEU A 76 7.38 -1.06 -0.74
CA LEU A 76 8.45 -2.07 -0.77
C LEU A 76 7.98 -3.38 -1.41
N ALA A 77 6.73 -3.77 -1.17
CA ALA A 77 6.12 -4.93 -1.81
C ALA A 77 6.03 -4.77 -3.34
N ALA A 78 5.63 -3.59 -3.83
CA ALA A 78 5.57 -3.29 -5.27
C ALA A 78 6.94 -3.43 -5.96
N MET A 79 8.02 -3.16 -5.25
CA MET A 79 9.40 -3.33 -5.73
C MET A 79 9.95 -4.75 -5.58
N GLY A 80 9.20 -5.67 -4.93
CA GLY A 80 9.68 -7.00 -4.55
C GLY A 80 10.75 -6.97 -3.43
N ALA A 81 10.85 -5.84 -2.70
CA ALA A 81 11.82 -5.70 -1.64
C ALA A 81 11.38 -6.44 -0.37
N GLN A 82 12.36 -6.96 0.37
CA GLN A 82 12.16 -7.48 1.72
C GLN A 82 12.30 -6.33 2.71
N PRO A 83 11.24 -5.89 3.40
CA PRO A 83 11.34 -4.86 4.43
C PRO A 83 12.35 -5.23 5.52
N LYS A 84 13.07 -4.25 6.04
CA LYS A 84 14.09 -4.43 7.07
C LYS A 84 13.98 -3.44 8.20
N TRP A 85 13.96 -2.16 7.87
CA TRP A 85 14.01 -1.10 8.88
C TRP A 85 12.98 -0.01 8.58
N VAL A 86 12.59 0.68 9.63
CA VAL A 86 11.85 1.94 9.52
C VAL A 86 12.43 2.98 10.46
N SER A 87 12.29 4.24 10.10
CA SER A 87 12.38 5.39 11.01
C SER A 87 11.05 6.12 11.05
N LEU A 88 10.70 6.64 12.22
CA LEU A 88 9.43 7.31 12.51
C LEU A 88 9.67 8.77 12.87
N ALA A 89 9.13 9.72 12.11
CA ALA A 89 8.96 11.10 12.54
C ALA A 89 7.51 11.33 12.93
N LEU A 90 7.28 11.63 14.21
CA LEU A 90 5.96 11.79 14.82
C LEU A 90 5.77 13.21 15.30
N THR A 91 4.77 13.90 14.77
CA THR A 91 4.37 15.23 15.25
C THR A 91 3.06 15.09 16.03
N LEU A 92 3.05 15.61 17.28
CA LEU A 92 1.90 15.53 18.18
C LEU A 92 1.45 16.93 18.62
N PRO A 93 0.15 17.21 18.68
CA PRO A 93 -0.34 18.50 19.23
C PRO A 93 -0.09 18.62 20.75
N ASN A 94 -0.20 17.50 21.44
CA ASN A 94 0.06 17.34 22.88
C ASN A 94 0.39 15.88 23.18
N VAL A 95 1.00 15.62 24.32
CA VAL A 95 1.26 14.26 24.79
C VAL A 95 0.06 13.76 25.58
N ASP A 96 -0.65 12.77 25.01
CA ASP A 96 -1.65 11.95 25.69
C ASP A 96 -1.04 10.57 25.91
N GLU A 97 -0.80 10.20 27.17
CA GLU A 97 -0.13 8.94 27.53
C GLU A 97 -0.91 7.70 27.06
N ASN A 98 -2.24 7.74 27.07
CA ASN A 98 -3.08 6.63 26.60
C ASN A 98 -2.99 6.49 25.09
N TRP A 99 -3.08 7.61 24.38
CA TRP A 99 -2.95 7.63 22.92
C TRP A 99 -1.59 7.10 22.46
N ILE A 100 -0.50 7.63 23.03
CA ILE A 100 0.86 7.23 22.62
C ILE A 100 1.19 5.79 23.00
N SER A 101 0.68 5.32 24.14
CA SER A 101 0.83 3.92 24.56
C SER A 101 0.17 2.97 23.57
N THR A 102 -1.07 3.25 23.18
CA THR A 102 -1.82 2.45 22.22
C THR A 102 -1.18 2.50 20.85
N PHE A 103 -0.80 3.69 20.38
CA PHE A 103 -0.13 3.89 19.08
C PHE A 103 1.20 3.11 19.02
N SER A 104 2.07 3.30 20.00
CA SER A 104 3.40 2.66 20.01
C SER A 104 3.31 1.14 20.11
N GLN A 105 2.41 0.60 20.92
CA GLN A 105 2.19 -0.84 21.02
C GLN A 105 1.74 -1.43 19.69
N SER A 106 0.78 -0.80 19.02
CA SER A 106 0.31 -1.25 17.70
C SER A 106 1.41 -1.12 16.64
N LEU A 107 2.16 0.00 16.63
CA LEU A 107 3.29 0.20 15.74
C LEU A 107 4.31 -0.93 15.87
N LEU A 108 4.80 -1.16 17.10
CA LEU A 108 5.82 -2.17 17.38
C LEU A 108 5.32 -3.59 17.11
N HIS A 109 4.03 -3.87 17.41
CA HIS A 109 3.40 -5.14 17.09
C HIS A 109 3.37 -5.39 15.58
N THR A 110 2.95 -4.38 14.80
CA THR A 110 2.88 -4.47 13.34
C THR A 110 4.28 -4.64 12.73
N LEU A 111 5.27 -3.88 13.18
CA LEU A 111 6.64 -4.03 12.75
C LEU A 111 7.17 -5.45 13.03
N LYS A 112 6.88 -5.99 14.21
CA LYS A 112 7.24 -7.37 14.57
C LYS A 112 6.57 -8.40 13.67
N GLN A 113 5.30 -8.22 13.32
CA GLN A 113 4.56 -9.10 12.41
C GLN A 113 5.24 -9.22 11.04
N TYR A 114 5.82 -8.13 10.55
CA TYR A 114 6.51 -8.08 9.26
C TYR A 114 8.04 -8.23 9.36
N ASN A 115 8.58 -8.55 10.55
CA ASN A 115 10.01 -8.67 10.83
C ASN A 115 10.79 -7.39 10.45
N VAL A 116 10.24 -6.23 10.80
CA VAL A 116 10.83 -4.91 10.56
C VAL A 116 11.28 -4.29 11.86
N THR A 117 12.45 -3.66 11.85
CA THR A 117 13.04 -3.00 13.03
C THR A 117 12.85 -1.48 12.96
N LEU A 118 12.35 -0.88 14.04
CA LEU A 118 12.38 0.58 14.21
C LEU A 118 13.81 0.99 14.62
N ILE A 119 14.51 1.72 13.74
CA ILE A 119 15.92 2.06 13.95
C ILE A 119 16.15 3.49 14.41
N GLY A 120 15.13 4.34 14.41
CA GLY A 120 15.26 5.74 14.80
C GLY A 120 14.04 6.56 14.46
N GLY A 121 14.18 7.86 14.58
CA GLY A 121 13.13 8.81 14.23
C GLY A 121 13.24 10.10 15.00
N ASP A 122 12.14 10.85 14.99
CA ASP A 122 12.01 12.14 15.68
C ASP A 122 10.62 12.28 16.29
N THR A 123 10.49 13.04 17.36
CA THR A 123 9.20 13.37 17.95
C THR A 123 9.14 14.86 18.26
N THR A 124 8.17 15.56 17.69
CA THR A 124 8.08 17.02 17.86
C THR A 124 6.64 17.46 18.11
N LYS A 125 6.46 18.72 18.48
CA LYS A 125 5.13 19.30 18.72
C LYS A 125 4.61 20.02 17.48
N GLY A 126 3.37 19.71 17.08
CA GLY A 126 2.67 20.34 15.96
C GLY A 126 1.35 19.64 15.66
N ASN A 127 0.77 19.89 14.50
CA ASN A 127 -0.42 19.16 14.04
C ASN A 127 -0.08 17.69 13.87
N LEU A 128 -1.02 16.80 14.21
CA LEU A 128 -0.79 15.36 14.16
C LEU A 128 -0.38 14.93 12.75
N SER A 129 0.84 14.44 12.64
CA SER A 129 1.35 13.82 11.41
C SER A 129 2.32 12.68 11.75
N ILE A 130 2.33 11.68 10.89
CA ILE A 130 3.13 10.48 11.04
C ILE A 130 3.88 10.30 9.73
N THR A 131 5.21 10.37 9.77
CA THR A 131 6.05 10.09 8.62
C THR A 131 6.87 8.84 8.93
N ILE A 132 6.76 7.82 8.07
CA ILE A 132 7.58 6.63 8.15
C ILE A 132 8.49 6.61 6.91
N THR A 133 9.79 6.42 7.15
CA THR A 133 10.72 6.04 6.09
C THR A 133 11.01 4.56 6.23
N ALA A 134 10.54 3.78 5.28
CA ALA A 134 10.74 2.33 5.24
C ALA A 134 11.88 1.96 4.30
N GLN A 135 12.65 0.96 4.71
CA GLN A 135 13.84 0.52 4.01
C GLN A 135 13.83 -1.01 3.90
N GLY A 136 14.22 -1.51 2.73
CA GLY A 136 14.21 -2.94 2.47
C GLY A 136 15.33 -3.37 1.53
N PHE A 137 15.58 -4.67 1.49
CA PHE A 137 16.56 -5.27 0.60
C PHE A 137 15.91 -5.80 -0.65
N VAL A 138 16.53 -5.52 -1.79
CA VAL A 138 16.22 -6.16 -3.07
C VAL A 138 17.53 -6.63 -3.69
N GLU A 139 17.57 -7.84 -4.25
CA GLU A 139 18.77 -8.32 -4.93
C GLU A 139 19.16 -7.37 -6.07
N LYS A 140 20.48 -7.15 -6.27
CA LYS A 140 20.97 -6.25 -7.31
C LYS A 140 20.35 -6.56 -8.67
N ASN A 141 19.81 -5.53 -9.31
CA ASN A 141 19.17 -5.57 -10.63
C ASN A 141 17.88 -6.42 -10.72
N LYS A 142 17.30 -6.85 -9.59
CA LYS A 142 16.06 -7.64 -9.57
C LYS A 142 14.83 -6.86 -9.09
N GLY A 143 14.98 -5.61 -8.68
CA GLY A 143 13.85 -4.76 -8.29
C GLY A 143 12.86 -4.60 -9.45
N ILE A 144 11.58 -4.78 -9.14
CA ILE A 144 10.50 -4.61 -10.10
C ILE A 144 10.25 -3.11 -10.24
N CYS A 145 10.26 -2.60 -11.48
CA CYS A 145 10.15 -1.17 -11.78
C CYS A 145 8.93 -0.89 -12.64
N ARG A 146 8.41 0.34 -12.62
CA ARG A 146 7.20 0.76 -13.35
C ARG A 146 7.38 0.96 -14.87
N HIS A 147 8.59 0.82 -15.45
CA HIS A 147 8.94 1.26 -16.80
C HIS A 147 9.32 0.15 -17.79
N LYS A 148 8.94 -1.09 -17.54
CA LYS A 148 9.34 -2.25 -18.35
C LYS A 148 8.16 -3.08 -18.87
N ALA A 149 6.93 -2.55 -18.82
CA ALA A 149 5.79 -3.24 -19.40
C ALA A 149 5.97 -3.42 -20.90
N GLN A 150 5.62 -4.60 -21.41
CA GLN A 150 5.78 -4.96 -22.81
C GLN A 150 4.41 -5.21 -23.46
N ILE A 151 4.30 -4.87 -24.75
CA ILE A 151 3.09 -5.14 -25.52
C ILE A 151 2.77 -6.63 -25.48
N GLY A 152 1.53 -6.97 -25.15
CA GLY A 152 1.07 -8.33 -24.99
C GLY A 152 1.19 -8.89 -23.58
N ASP A 153 1.83 -8.17 -22.64
CA ASP A 153 1.80 -8.55 -21.22
C ASP A 153 0.37 -8.62 -20.71
N LEU A 154 0.11 -9.60 -19.86
CA LEU A 154 -1.14 -9.72 -19.12
C LEU A 154 -1.09 -8.85 -17.87
N ILE A 155 -2.17 -8.12 -17.60
CA ILE A 155 -2.31 -7.26 -16.41
C ILE A 155 -3.07 -8.04 -15.34
N TYR A 156 -2.47 -8.14 -14.17
CA TYR A 156 -3.05 -8.78 -12.99
C TYR A 156 -3.22 -7.78 -11.84
N VAL A 157 -4.22 -8.02 -11.02
CA VAL A 157 -4.36 -7.36 -9.71
C VAL A 157 -4.52 -8.42 -8.63
N SER A 158 -4.00 -8.15 -7.44
CA SER A 158 -4.16 -9.03 -6.28
C SER A 158 -5.47 -8.77 -5.55
N SER A 159 -6.02 -9.80 -4.90
CA SER A 159 -7.22 -9.78 -4.06
C SER A 159 -8.44 -9.11 -4.72
N THR A 160 -9.14 -8.24 -4.02
CA THR A 160 -10.31 -7.47 -4.46
C THR A 160 -10.06 -5.98 -4.40
N LEU A 161 -10.69 -5.22 -5.29
CA LEU A 161 -10.51 -3.77 -5.43
C LEU A 161 -11.76 -3.00 -5.01
N GLY A 162 -11.54 -1.76 -4.54
CA GLY A 162 -12.59 -0.82 -4.17
C GLY A 162 -13.13 -0.99 -2.75
N ASP A 163 -12.72 -2.03 -2.04
CA ASP A 163 -13.19 -2.31 -0.69
C ASP A 163 -12.82 -1.20 0.30
N SER A 164 -11.60 -0.65 0.18
CA SER A 164 -11.14 0.47 1.00
C SER A 164 -11.99 1.73 0.79
N ALA A 165 -12.24 2.12 -0.46
CA ALA A 165 -13.06 3.29 -0.79
C ALA A 165 -14.51 3.14 -0.33
N ALA A 166 -15.07 1.93 -0.44
CA ALA A 166 -16.40 1.61 0.08
C ALA A 166 -16.45 1.73 1.62
N GLY A 167 -15.43 1.22 2.32
CA GLY A 167 -15.28 1.34 3.76
C GLY A 167 -15.11 2.78 4.21
N LEU A 168 -14.26 3.56 3.53
CA LEU A 168 -14.10 5.00 3.79
C LEU A 168 -15.44 5.75 3.64
N THR A 169 -16.21 5.43 2.59
CA THR A 169 -17.53 6.03 2.37
C THR A 169 -18.45 5.80 3.57
N GLN A 170 -18.45 4.60 4.15
CA GLN A 170 -19.24 4.30 5.35
C GLN A 170 -18.76 5.10 6.56
N ILE A 171 -17.44 5.19 6.78
CA ILE A 171 -16.83 5.91 7.88
C ILE A 171 -17.16 7.41 7.78
N LEU A 172 -17.03 8.02 6.60
CA LEU A 172 -17.35 9.43 6.35
C LEU A 172 -18.83 9.75 6.59
N LEU A 173 -19.72 8.79 6.35
CA LEU A 173 -21.15 8.91 6.66
C LEU A 173 -21.48 8.65 8.14
N GLY A 174 -20.47 8.40 8.98
CA GLY A 174 -20.66 8.09 10.40
C GLY A 174 -21.40 6.78 10.66
N LYS A 175 -21.38 5.86 9.70
CA LYS A 175 -22.05 4.56 9.83
C LYS A 175 -21.20 3.61 10.69
N SER A 176 -21.81 3.13 11.79
CA SER A 176 -21.25 2.00 12.52
C SER A 176 -21.39 0.72 11.69
N ALA A 177 -20.41 -0.16 11.78
CA ALA A 177 -20.51 -1.48 11.18
C ALA A 177 -21.62 -2.27 11.88
N VAL A 178 -22.62 -2.74 11.12
CA VAL A 178 -23.79 -3.47 11.65
C VAL A 178 -23.76 -4.95 11.31
N ASP A 179 -22.99 -5.36 10.33
CA ASP A 179 -22.80 -6.75 9.91
C ASP A 179 -21.37 -7.03 9.44
N SER A 180 -21.11 -8.28 9.03
CA SER A 180 -19.77 -8.72 8.61
C SER A 180 -19.25 -8.01 7.36
N ASP A 181 -20.14 -7.60 6.45
CA ASP A 181 -19.75 -6.89 5.22
C ASP A 181 -19.27 -5.47 5.56
N ASP A 182 -19.97 -4.76 6.45
CA ASP A 182 -19.52 -3.43 6.91
C ASP A 182 -18.18 -3.53 7.65
N VAL A 183 -18.03 -4.52 8.56
CA VAL A 183 -16.76 -4.77 9.26
C VAL A 183 -15.63 -5.01 8.26
N PHE A 184 -15.86 -5.87 7.26
CA PHE A 184 -14.85 -6.17 6.25
C PHE A 184 -14.43 -4.93 5.48
N LEU A 185 -15.38 -4.15 4.94
CA LEU A 185 -15.08 -2.95 4.15
C LEU A 185 -14.35 -1.89 4.97
N GLN A 186 -14.80 -1.60 6.20
CA GLN A 186 -14.12 -0.64 7.08
C GLN A 186 -12.71 -1.11 7.47
N GLN A 187 -12.53 -2.42 7.74
CA GLN A 187 -11.21 -2.99 8.03
C GLN A 187 -10.27 -2.93 6.82
N ARG A 188 -10.77 -3.11 5.60
CA ARG A 188 -9.95 -2.95 4.39
C ARG A 188 -9.38 -1.53 4.26
N HIS A 189 -10.14 -0.51 4.71
CA HIS A 189 -9.66 0.87 4.74
C HIS A 189 -8.70 1.14 5.90
N LEU A 190 -9.05 0.70 7.12
CA LEU A 190 -8.28 0.99 8.32
C LEU A 190 -7.00 0.16 8.43
N ARG A 191 -7.03 -1.07 7.92
CA ARG A 191 -5.93 -2.04 8.04
C ARG A 191 -5.64 -2.72 6.69
N PRO A 192 -5.10 -1.99 5.71
CA PRO A 192 -4.70 -2.59 4.44
C PRO A 192 -3.61 -3.64 4.66
N THR A 193 -3.55 -4.63 3.77
CA THR A 193 -2.55 -5.71 3.87
C THR A 193 -1.46 -5.51 2.82
N PRO A 194 -0.24 -5.10 3.20
CA PRO A 194 0.88 -4.99 2.25
C PRO A 194 1.25 -6.36 1.69
N ARG A 195 1.34 -6.48 0.36
CA ARG A 195 1.52 -7.74 -0.36
C ARG A 195 3.00 -8.12 -0.52
N ILE A 196 3.76 -8.11 0.59
CA ILE A 196 5.21 -8.32 0.60
C ILE A 196 5.60 -9.66 -0.02
N GLU A 197 4.99 -10.76 0.45
CA GLU A 197 5.31 -12.10 -0.06
C GLU A 197 4.96 -12.25 -1.55
N LEU A 198 3.85 -11.63 -1.99
CA LEU A 198 3.50 -11.57 -3.40
C LEU A 198 4.54 -10.80 -4.20
N GLY A 199 4.92 -9.60 -3.77
CA GLY A 199 5.94 -8.80 -4.43
C GLY A 199 7.25 -9.57 -4.62
N GLN A 200 7.72 -10.26 -3.59
CA GLN A 200 8.91 -11.12 -3.65
C GLN A 200 8.71 -12.30 -4.62
N ALA A 201 7.52 -12.90 -4.63
CA ALA A 201 7.20 -13.99 -5.55
C ALA A 201 7.12 -13.55 -7.01
N LEU A 202 6.91 -12.27 -7.30
CA LEU A 202 6.88 -11.70 -8.64
C LEU A 202 8.27 -11.44 -9.22
N ILE A 203 9.33 -11.46 -8.42
CA ILE A 203 10.71 -11.27 -8.90
C ILE A 203 11.04 -12.31 -9.97
N GLY A 204 11.52 -11.82 -11.12
CA GLY A 204 11.94 -12.62 -12.26
C GLY A 204 10.81 -13.09 -13.17
N ILE A 205 9.53 -12.86 -12.82
CA ILE A 205 8.38 -13.16 -13.70
C ILE A 205 7.59 -11.92 -14.08
N ALA A 206 7.43 -10.95 -13.19
CA ALA A 206 6.76 -9.69 -13.51
C ALA A 206 7.72 -8.73 -14.26
N HIS A 207 7.23 -8.09 -15.29
CA HIS A 207 7.94 -7.01 -15.96
C HIS A 207 7.83 -5.70 -15.18
N VAL A 208 6.65 -5.41 -14.64
CA VAL A 208 6.36 -4.23 -13.80
C VAL A 208 5.42 -4.58 -12.67
N ALA A 209 5.46 -3.79 -11.60
CA ALA A 209 4.46 -3.78 -10.54
C ALA A 209 4.33 -2.37 -9.95
N ILE A 210 3.16 -2.10 -9.38
CA ILE A 210 2.81 -0.91 -8.62
C ILE A 210 1.79 -1.34 -7.56
N ASP A 211 1.80 -0.71 -6.39
CA ASP A 211 0.70 -0.84 -5.46
C ASP A 211 -0.42 0.16 -5.79
N LEU A 212 -1.63 -0.15 -5.38
CA LEU A 212 -2.83 0.64 -5.69
C LEU A 212 -3.17 1.54 -4.50
N SER A 213 -2.59 2.74 -4.51
CA SER A 213 -2.77 3.78 -3.49
C SER A 213 -3.79 4.85 -3.91
N ASP A 214 -3.82 5.21 -5.20
CA ASP A 214 -4.67 6.28 -5.76
C ASP A 214 -5.82 5.73 -6.61
N GLY A 215 -5.88 4.43 -6.81
CA GLY A 215 -6.86 3.71 -7.60
C GLY A 215 -6.34 3.21 -8.94
N LEU A 216 -6.97 2.17 -9.46
CA LEU A 216 -6.50 1.42 -10.62
C LEU A 216 -6.25 2.31 -11.86
N ILE A 217 -7.10 3.30 -12.12
CA ILE A 217 -6.94 4.20 -13.29
C ILE A 217 -5.65 5.00 -13.16
N SER A 218 -5.40 5.61 -12.00
CA SER A 218 -4.23 6.43 -11.72
C SER A 218 -2.96 5.60 -11.75
N ASP A 219 -2.92 4.52 -10.97
CA ASP A 219 -1.71 3.75 -10.74
C ASP A 219 -1.31 2.93 -11.98
N LEU A 220 -2.27 2.33 -12.68
CA LEU A 220 -1.99 1.72 -13.98
C LEU A 220 -1.53 2.78 -14.99
N GLY A 221 -2.11 4.00 -14.96
CA GLY A 221 -1.68 5.13 -15.77
C GLY A 221 -0.18 5.45 -15.62
N HIS A 222 0.34 5.39 -14.39
CA HIS A 222 1.77 5.57 -14.13
C HIS A 222 2.64 4.47 -14.78
N ILE A 223 2.20 3.22 -14.78
CA ILE A 223 2.87 2.14 -15.52
C ILE A 223 2.88 2.45 -17.03
N LEU A 224 1.71 2.83 -17.57
CA LEU A 224 1.55 3.08 -19.01
C LEU A 224 2.41 4.25 -19.48
N GLU A 225 2.42 5.35 -18.71
CA GLU A 225 3.26 6.51 -19.00
C GLU A 225 4.75 6.15 -18.96
N ARG A 226 5.21 5.50 -17.90
CA ARG A 226 6.61 5.14 -17.73
C ARG A 226 7.09 4.10 -18.74
N SER A 227 6.20 3.23 -19.20
CA SER A 227 6.49 2.18 -20.18
C SER A 227 6.18 2.61 -21.62
N GLN A 228 5.60 3.81 -21.84
CA GLN A 228 5.22 4.35 -23.16
C GLN A 228 4.30 3.42 -23.97
N CYS A 229 3.30 2.86 -23.29
CA CYS A 229 2.32 1.90 -23.83
C CYS A 229 0.89 2.30 -23.46
N SER A 230 -0.08 1.51 -23.87
CA SER A 230 -1.49 1.59 -23.48
C SER A 230 -1.96 0.26 -22.90
N ALA A 231 -3.19 0.21 -22.40
CA ALA A 231 -3.79 -1.01 -21.86
C ALA A 231 -5.25 -1.16 -22.29
N GLU A 232 -5.72 -2.39 -22.35
CA GLU A 232 -7.13 -2.76 -22.36
C GLU A 232 -7.46 -3.45 -21.05
N VAL A 233 -8.50 -2.97 -20.35
CA VAL A 233 -8.99 -3.53 -19.07
C VAL A 233 -10.42 -3.96 -19.23
N GLU A 234 -10.71 -5.22 -18.90
CA GLU A 234 -12.05 -5.82 -18.97
C GLU A 234 -12.78 -5.61 -17.64
N LEU A 235 -13.83 -4.78 -17.64
CA LEU A 235 -14.59 -4.44 -16.42
C LEU A 235 -15.28 -5.64 -15.79
N THR A 236 -15.71 -6.61 -16.60
CA THR A 236 -16.33 -7.84 -16.08
C THR A 236 -15.35 -8.75 -15.36
N ALA A 237 -14.04 -8.56 -15.57
CA ALA A 237 -12.96 -9.30 -14.90
C ALA A 237 -12.47 -8.62 -13.60
N LEU A 238 -12.93 -7.41 -13.28
CA LEU A 238 -12.51 -6.75 -12.03
C LEU A 238 -12.90 -7.60 -10.81
N PRO A 239 -11.95 -7.93 -9.92
CA PRO A 239 -12.25 -8.70 -8.72
C PRO A 239 -12.91 -7.80 -7.66
N LEU A 240 -14.23 -7.88 -7.58
CA LEU A 240 -15.06 -7.21 -6.59
C LEU A 240 -15.41 -8.19 -5.48
N SER A 241 -15.30 -7.78 -4.21
CA SER A 241 -15.66 -8.63 -3.08
C SER A 241 -17.17 -8.86 -3.01
N SER A 242 -17.58 -9.97 -2.38
CA SER A 242 -18.99 -10.17 -2.06
C SER A 242 -19.55 -9.07 -1.16
N SER A 243 -18.73 -8.59 -0.24
CA SER A 243 -19.12 -7.52 0.70
C SER A 243 -19.45 -6.21 0.00
N ILE A 244 -18.64 -5.79 -0.99
CA ILE A 244 -18.93 -4.57 -1.74
C ILE A 244 -20.21 -4.74 -2.59
N LEU A 245 -20.40 -5.92 -3.20
CA LEU A 245 -21.58 -6.23 -4.04
C LEU A 245 -22.87 -6.42 -3.21
N ASN A 246 -22.77 -6.78 -1.93
CA ASN A 246 -23.92 -6.83 -1.02
C ASN A 246 -24.38 -5.44 -0.56
N LYS A 247 -23.46 -4.46 -0.53
CA LYS A 247 -23.71 -3.11 -0.01
C LYS A 247 -23.97 -2.05 -1.08
N TYR A 248 -23.44 -2.25 -2.29
CA TYR A 248 -23.47 -1.28 -3.38
C TYR A 248 -23.86 -1.96 -4.68
N ASP A 249 -24.51 -1.23 -5.59
CA ASP A 249 -24.73 -1.74 -6.93
C ASP A 249 -23.39 -1.91 -7.69
N ARG A 250 -23.45 -2.70 -8.78
CA ARG A 250 -22.25 -3.03 -9.54
C ARG A 250 -21.55 -1.81 -10.11
N THR A 251 -22.28 -0.78 -10.52
CA THR A 251 -21.69 0.45 -11.09
C THR A 251 -20.90 1.21 -10.03
N GLN A 252 -21.46 1.33 -8.83
CA GLN A 252 -20.76 1.95 -7.69
C GLN A 252 -19.55 1.13 -7.26
N ALA A 253 -19.66 -0.19 -7.21
CA ALA A 253 -18.55 -1.08 -6.88
C ALA A 253 -17.40 -0.98 -7.91
N GLU A 254 -17.72 -0.93 -9.21
CA GLU A 254 -16.74 -0.70 -10.27
C GLU A 254 -16.10 0.70 -10.15
N GLN A 255 -16.86 1.73 -9.79
CA GLN A 255 -16.32 3.07 -9.54
C GLN A 255 -15.33 3.06 -8.40
N PHE A 256 -15.65 2.41 -7.27
CA PHE A 256 -14.72 2.26 -6.16
C PHE A 256 -13.45 1.51 -6.58
N ALA A 257 -13.58 0.42 -7.33
CA ALA A 257 -12.43 -0.37 -7.78
C ALA A 257 -11.52 0.37 -8.79
N LEU A 258 -12.07 1.27 -9.61
CA LEU A 258 -11.35 1.96 -10.66
C LEU A 258 -10.70 3.27 -10.17
N SER A 259 -11.41 4.04 -9.35
CA SER A 259 -11.00 5.38 -8.93
C SER A 259 -10.88 5.56 -7.41
N GLY A 260 -11.25 4.55 -6.63
CA GLY A 260 -11.05 4.55 -5.19
C GLY A 260 -9.61 4.20 -4.84
N GLY A 261 -9.01 4.97 -3.95
CA GLY A 261 -7.66 4.73 -3.45
C GLY A 261 -7.62 3.84 -2.23
N GLU A 262 -6.40 3.62 -1.75
CA GLU A 262 -6.04 2.98 -0.49
C GLU A 262 -6.38 1.48 -0.37
N ASP A 263 -6.49 0.76 -1.50
CA ASP A 263 -6.61 -0.71 -1.47
C ASP A 263 -5.29 -1.38 -1.12
N TYR A 264 -4.14 -0.77 -1.48
CA TYR A 264 -2.78 -1.30 -1.27
C TYR A 264 -2.61 -2.75 -1.75
N GLU A 265 -3.34 -3.09 -2.82
CA GLU A 265 -3.14 -4.31 -3.60
C GLU A 265 -2.07 -4.07 -4.67
N LEU A 266 -1.49 -5.13 -5.24
CA LEU A 266 -0.53 -4.98 -6.34
C LEU A 266 -1.23 -5.10 -7.69
N CYS A 267 -0.95 -4.13 -8.58
CA CYS A 267 -1.17 -4.24 -10.02
C CYS A 267 0.17 -4.55 -10.69
N PHE A 268 0.24 -5.61 -11.48
CA PHE A 268 1.48 -6.04 -12.11
C PHE A 268 1.25 -6.65 -13.50
N THR A 269 2.33 -6.71 -14.30
CA THR A 269 2.26 -7.33 -15.62
C THR A 269 3.23 -8.47 -15.74
N ILE A 270 2.81 -9.52 -16.46
CA ILE A 270 3.64 -10.66 -16.81
C ILE A 270 3.54 -11.00 -18.30
N PRO A 271 4.57 -11.55 -18.93
CA PRO A 271 4.43 -12.13 -20.25
C PRO A 271 3.49 -13.37 -20.20
N PRO A 272 2.68 -13.61 -21.25
CA PRO A 272 1.72 -14.74 -21.28
C PRO A 272 2.36 -16.10 -20.98
N LYS A 273 3.61 -16.30 -21.39
CA LYS A 273 4.37 -17.53 -21.14
C LYS A 273 4.65 -17.83 -19.67
N SER A 274 4.59 -16.80 -18.79
CA SER A 274 4.85 -16.94 -17.34
C SER A 274 3.59 -17.24 -16.53
N LYS A 275 2.42 -17.42 -17.18
CA LYS A 275 1.15 -17.65 -16.48
C LYS A 275 1.18 -18.88 -15.58
N ASP A 276 1.67 -20.01 -16.09
CA ASP A 276 1.72 -21.27 -15.33
C ASP A 276 2.68 -21.15 -14.13
N GLU A 277 3.80 -20.44 -14.30
CA GLU A 277 4.75 -20.18 -13.23
C GLU A 277 4.14 -19.26 -12.16
N LEU A 278 3.41 -18.21 -12.56
CA LEU A 278 2.68 -17.36 -11.64
C LEU A 278 1.68 -18.19 -10.82
N GLU A 279 0.84 -18.99 -11.46
CA GLU A 279 -0.15 -19.84 -10.77
C GLU A 279 0.51 -20.79 -9.76
N LEU A 280 1.67 -21.37 -10.10
CA LEU A 280 2.42 -22.23 -9.19
C LEU A 280 2.93 -21.46 -7.95
N ARG A 281 3.42 -20.23 -8.12
CA ARG A 281 3.89 -19.38 -7.02
C ARG A 281 2.73 -18.93 -6.13
N LEU A 282 1.61 -18.52 -6.73
CA LEU A 282 0.41 -18.06 -6.01
C LEU A 282 -0.23 -19.15 -5.13
N LYS A 283 -0.19 -20.41 -5.56
CA LYS A 283 -0.70 -21.54 -4.74
C LYS A 283 -0.06 -21.63 -3.36
N LYS A 284 1.16 -21.12 -3.20
CA LYS A 284 1.88 -21.14 -1.92
C LYS A 284 1.52 -19.95 -1.02
N LEU A 285 0.99 -18.88 -1.59
CA LEU A 285 0.78 -17.60 -0.90
C LEU A 285 -0.65 -17.40 -0.42
N ASN A 286 -1.59 -18.19 -0.92
CA ASN A 286 -3.02 -18.02 -0.65
C ASN A 286 -3.53 -16.59 -0.94
N VAL A 287 -2.93 -15.91 -1.92
CA VAL A 287 -3.33 -14.58 -2.40
C VAL A 287 -3.92 -14.74 -3.79
N PRO A 288 -5.23 -14.53 -3.97
CA PRO A 288 -5.83 -14.57 -5.29
C PRO A 288 -5.29 -13.42 -6.15
N CYS A 289 -4.99 -13.72 -7.42
CA CYS A 289 -4.64 -12.70 -8.41
C CYS A 289 -5.49 -12.91 -9.66
N THR A 290 -6.08 -11.83 -10.16
CA THR A 290 -7.00 -11.86 -11.27
C THR A 290 -6.41 -11.16 -12.48
N CYS A 291 -6.42 -11.81 -13.64
CA CYS A 291 -6.08 -11.18 -14.91
C CYS A 291 -7.24 -10.28 -15.33
N ILE A 292 -6.98 -8.97 -15.42
CA ILE A 292 -8.00 -7.95 -15.74
C ILE A 292 -7.83 -7.36 -17.14
N GLY A 293 -6.74 -7.68 -17.85
CA GLY A 293 -6.49 -7.05 -19.14
C GLY A 293 -5.13 -7.37 -19.72
N LYS A 294 -4.71 -6.55 -20.65
CA LYS A 294 -3.42 -6.69 -21.35
C LYS A 294 -2.83 -5.33 -21.73
N ILE A 295 -1.50 -5.28 -21.84
CA ILE A 295 -0.75 -4.15 -22.39
C ILE A 295 -0.87 -4.15 -23.92
N THR A 296 -1.10 -2.97 -24.48
CA THR A 296 -1.27 -2.76 -25.92
C THR A 296 -0.32 -1.69 -26.43
N GLU A 297 -0.23 -1.55 -27.77
CA GLU A 297 0.49 -0.45 -28.38
C GLU A 297 -0.08 0.90 -27.91
N LYS A 298 0.79 1.90 -27.82
CA LYS A 298 0.41 3.26 -27.42
C LYS A 298 -0.69 3.79 -28.35
N CYS A 299 -1.79 4.21 -27.75
CA CYS A 299 -2.91 4.79 -28.46
C CYS A 299 -3.50 5.96 -27.64
N GLY A 300 -3.23 7.18 -28.05
CA GLY A 300 -3.71 8.39 -27.37
C GLY A 300 -2.90 8.75 -26.10
N ASP A 301 -3.61 9.11 -25.06
CA ASP A 301 -3.06 9.36 -23.73
C ASP A 301 -2.67 8.05 -23.01
N PHE A 302 -2.15 8.17 -21.79
CA PHE A 302 -1.75 7.02 -20.99
C PHE A 302 -2.87 6.44 -20.12
N SER A 303 -4.14 6.75 -20.43
CA SER A 303 -5.29 6.17 -19.75
C SER A 303 -5.61 4.78 -20.31
N PRO A 304 -5.95 3.81 -19.47
CA PRO A 304 -6.39 2.49 -19.93
C PRO A 304 -7.73 2.61 -20.69
N ARG A 305 -7.88 1.83 -21.76
CA ARG A 305 -9.16 1.64 -22.43
C ARG A 305 -9.97 0.55 -21.73
N PHE A 306 -11.23 0.83 -21.48
CA PHE A 306 -12.11 -0.12 -20.79
C PHE A 306 -12.98 -0.87 -21.77
N LEU A 307 -13.13 -2.17 -21.49
CA LEU A 307 -13.99 -3.07 -22.25
C LEU A 307 -15.04 -3.66 -21.30
N ARG A 308 -16.21 -3.99 -21.84
CA ARG A 308 -17.22 -4.82 -21.18
C ARG A 308 -17.66 -5.88 -22.17
N ASP A 309 -17.44 -7.15 -21.83
CA ASP A 309 -17.65 -8.29 -22.73
C ASP A 309 -16.92 -8.11 -24.07
N GLY A 310 -15.68 -7.61 -24.01
CA GLY A 310 -14.84 -7.37 -25.18
C GLY A 310 -15.21 -6.14 -26.02
N LYS A 311 -16.21 -5.34 -25.63
CA LYS A 311 -16.64 -4.13 -26.36
C LYS A 311 -16.17 -2.87 -25.63
N PRO A 312 -15.62 -1.87 -26.36
CA PRO A 312 -15.23 -0.61 -25.74
C PRO A 312 -16.39 0.09 -25.04
N VAL A 313 -16.13 0.60 -23.84
CA VAL A 313 -17.05 1.42 -23.07
C VAL A 313 -16.36 2.68 -22.59
N ASN A 314 -17.10 3.79 -22.61
CA ASN A 314 -16.61 5.03 -22.01
C ASN A 314 -17.00 5.05 -20.54
N ILE A 315 -16.02 5.26 -19.67
CA ILE A 315 -16.24 5.52 -18.26
C ILE A 315 -16.00 7.02 -18.00
N THR A 316 -16.85 7.60 -17.14
CA THR A 316 -16.80 9.03 -16.78
C THR A 316 -16.23 9.27 -15.40
N PHE A 317 -15.57 8.27 -14.80
CA PHE A 317 -14.99 8.39 -13.48
C PHE A 317 -13.72 9.26 -13.52
N SER A 318 -13.55 10.11 -12.50
CA SER A 318 -12.34 10.92 -12.35
C SER A 318 -11.13 10.02 -12.05
N SER A 319 -9.96 10.40 -12.56
CA SER A 319 -8.71 9.78 -12.17
C SER A 319 -8.37 10.14 -10.73
N GLY A 320 -8.13 9.14 -9.89
CA GLY A 320 -7.44 9.15 -8.60
C GLY A 320 -7.50 10.38 -7.69
N PHE A 321 -6.96 10.23 -6.49
CA PHE A 321 -6.79 11.32 -5.54
C PHE A 321 -5.57 12.19 -5.94
N ASP A 322 -5.69 13.52 -5.81
CA ASP A 322 -4.60 14.47 -6.03
C ASP A 322 -4.65 15.54 -4.95
N HIS A 323 -3.62 15.62 -4.11
CA HIS A 323 -3.55 16.53 -2.95
C HIS A 323 -3.72 18.01 -3.28
N PHE A 324 -3.43 18.43 -4.51
CA PHE A 324 -3.41 19.85 -4.92
C PHE A 324 -4.47 20.18 -5.96
N LYS A 325 -5.26 19.22 -6.43
CA LYS A 325 -6.43 19.48 -7.27
C LYS A 325 -7.67 19.64 -6.41
N GLU A 326 -8.29 20.82 -6.47
CA GLU A 326 -9.61 21.03 -5.86
C GLU A 326 -10.61 20.03 -6.47
N SER A 327 -11.29 19.28 -5.59
CA SER A 327 -12.44 18.48 -5.97
C SER A 327 -13.51 19.42 -6.54
N LYS A 328 -13.72 19.38 -7.85
CA LYS A 328 -14.81 20.15 -8.50
C LYS A 328 -16.17 19.57 -8.14
#